data_e26e6236298d251bf75451259b69ac58
#
_entry.id   e26e6236298d251bf75451259b69ac58
#
_cell.length_a   1.000
_cell.length_b   1.000
_cell.length_c   1.000
_cell.angle_alpha   90.00
_cell.angle_beta   90.00
_cell.angle_gamma   90.00
#
_symmetry.space_group_name_H-M   'P 1'
#
loop_
_entity.id
_entity.type
_entity.pdbx_description
1 polymer ?
#
loop_
_entity_poly.entity_id
_entity_poly.type
_entity_poly.pdbx_seq_one_letter_code
_entity_poly.pdbx_strand_id
1 'polypeptide(L)'
;MKYGYARVSTSEQDHAGQVDALKVAGAVKVFSEKMSGVRADRPQLARAIAALDQDDVLSVTRIDRLARSSRDLLNIVHEIEARGATFESLSEPWANTNTPTASAMLTMLSAFAQLDRAFILARTKEGRERAKANGRGFGRKPKLMRSRSRMRRTCNGKGAACAKSAHCLAAMRQRSRELYRPKKQEEEESA
;
A
#
# COMPACT_ATOMS: atom_id res chain seq x y z
N MET A 1 13.39 -12.98 -26.20
CA MET A 1 14.60 -12.18 -25.91
C MET A 1 14.85 -12.09 -24.40
N LYS A 2 16.04 -11.61 -23.93
CA LYS A 2 16.29 -11.45 -22.48
C LYS A 2 16.44 -9.96 -22.15
N TYR A 3 15.63 -9.46 -21.23
CA TYR A 3 15.67 -8.09 -20.73
C TYR A 3 16.16 -8.08 -19.29
N GLY A 4 16.98 -7.10 -18.94
CA GLY A 4 17.47 -6.91 -17.59
C GLY A 4 16.74 -5.79 -16.86
N TYR A 5 16.53 -5.94 -15.56
CA TYR A 5 16.08 -4.85 -14.70
C TYR A 5 17.04 -4.65 -13.52
N ALA A 6 17.53 -3.44 -13.35
CA ALA A 6 18.44 -3.04 -12.28
C ALA A 6 17.84 -1.89 -11.47
N ARG A 7 17.88 -1.99 -10.14
CA ARG A 7 17.41 -0.95 -9.24
C ARG A 7 18.51 -0.50 -8.28
N VAL A 8 18.77 0.80 -8.22
CA VAL A 8 19.78 1.38 -7.34
C VAL A 8 19.20 2.48 -6.46
N SER A 9 19.70 2.55 -5.23
CA SER A 9 19.29 3.58 -4.27
C SER A 9 20.14 4.84 -4.39
N THR A 10 21.50 4.75 -4.41
CA THR A 10 22.37 5.94 -4.42
C THR A 10 23.82 5.65 -4.84
N SER A 11 24.27 4.40 -4.84
CA SER A 11 25.65 4.04 -5.14
C SER A 11 25.82 3.74 -6.63
N GLU A 12 26.64 4.52 -7.32
CA GLU A 12 26.94 4.31 -8.75
C GLU A 12 27.71 3.01 -9.00
N GLN A 13 28.54 2.57 -8.05
CA GLN A 13 29.29 1.32 -8.13
C GLN A 13 28.37 0.09 -8.14
N ASP A 14 27.36 0.05 -7.25
CA ASP A 14 26.34 -1.01 -7.24
C ASP A 14 25.54 -1.08 -8.55
N HIS A 15 25.37 0.07 -9.20
CA HIS A 15 24.64 0.12 -10.47
C HIS A 15 25.43 -0.52 -11.61
N ALA A 16 26.69 -0.15 -11.78
CA ALA A 16 27.53 -0.67 -12.85
C ALA A 16 27.65 -2.22 -12.72
N GLY A 17 27.91 -2.72 -11.52
CA GLY A 17 28.01 -4.16 -11.27
C GLY A 17 26.72 -4.93 -11.57
N GLN A 18 25.53 -4.38 -11.26
CA GLN A 18 24.25 -5.01 -11.62
C GLN A 18 24.03 -5.04 -13.13
N VAL A 19 24.30 -3.94 -13.82
CA VAL A 19 24.16 -3.84 -15.28
C VAL A 19 25.10 -4.83 -15.98
N ASP A 20 26.35 -4.90 -15.54
CA ASP A 20 27.35 -5.78 -16.14
C ASP A 20 27.00 -7.26 -15.90
N ALA A 21 26.56 -7.63 -14.70
CA ALA A 21 26.08 -8.97 -14.40
C ALA A 21 24.89 -9.38 -15.30
N LEU A 22 23.94 -8.48 -15.53
CA LEU A 22 22.80 -8.74 -16.41
C LEU A 22 23.21 -8.86 -17.88
N LYS A 23 24.18 -8.06 -18.34
CA LYS A 23 24.73 -8.19 -19.69
C LYS A 23 25.47 -9.50 -19.89
N VAL A 24 26.29 -9.90 -18.92
CA VAL A 24 27.00 -11.20 -18.94
C VAL A 24 26.00 -12.36 -18.97
N ALA A 25 24.85 -12.21 -18.28
CA ALA A 25 23.77 -13.19 -18.32
C ALA A 25 22.96 -13.17 -19.65
N GLY A 26 23.33 -12.32 -20.61
CA GLY A 26 22.74 -12.26 -21.94
C GLY A 26 21.58 -11.29 -22.10
N ALA A 27 21.43 -10.32 -21.22
CA ALA A 27 20.40 -9.29 -21.37
C ALA A 27 20.72 -8.36 -22.56
N VAL A 28 19.84 -8.31 -23.54
CA VAL A 28 19.95 -7.45 -24.73
C VAL A 28 19.77 -5.98 -24.34
N LYS A 29 18.87 -5.70 -23.42
CA LYS A 29 18.60 -4.36 -22.92
C LYS A 29 18.38 -4.39 -21.42
N VAL A 30 18.96 -3.42 -20.70
CA VAL A 30 18.80 -3.28 -19.25
C VAL A 30 18.04 -2.01 -18.93
N PHE A 31 16.92 -2.15 -18.21
CA PHE A 31 16.14 -1.04 -17.68
C PHE A 31 16.65 -0.70 -16.29
N SER A 32 17.13 0.51 -16.10
CA SER A 32 17.71 0.96 -14.85
C SER A 32 16.80 1.94 -14.13
N GLU A 33 16.49 1.65 -12.87
CA GLU A 33 15.66 2.49 -12.01
C GLU A 33 16.53 3.15 -10.93
N LYS A 34 16.61 4.48 -10.93
CA LYS A 34 17.25 5.24 -9.85
C LYS A 34 16.17 5.65 -8.84
N MET A 35 16.15 5.03 -7.68
CA MET A 35 15.19 5.37 -6.64
C MET A 35 15.64 6.51 -5.76
N SER A 36 14.87 7.61 -5.77
CA SER A 36 14.85 8.56 -4.66
C SER A 36 13.82 8.07 -3.62
N GLY A 37 14.16 8.11 -2.31
CA GLY A 37 13.39 7.49 -1.23
C GLY A 37 11.92 7.90 -1.05
N VAL A 38 11.41 8.84 -1.86
CA VAL A 38 10.07 9.43 -1.74
C VAL A 38 9.08 8.90 -2.80
N ARG A 39 9.54 8.42 -3.96
CA ARG A 39 8.65 7.99 -5.05
C ARG A 39 8.47 6.47 -5.06
N ALA A 40 7.20 6.05 -4.96
CA ALA A 40 6.80 4.65 -5.07
C ALA A 40 6.74 4.16 -6.52
N ASP A 41 6.65 5.09 -7.47
CA ASP A 41 6.48 4.81 -8.90
C ASP A 41 7.76 4.23 -9.50
N ARG A 42 7.60 3.18 -10.31
CA ARG A 42 8.67 2.45 -10.99
C ARG A 42 8.47 2.50 -12.51
N PRO A 43 8.69 3.66 -13.15
CA PRO A 43 8.42 3.82 -14.57
C PRO A 43 9.30 2.91 -15.43
N GLN A 44 10.53 2.60 -15.01
CA GLN A 44 11.40 1.73 -15.77
C GLN A 44 11.00 0.26 -15.65
N LEU A 45 10.51 -0.18 -14.50
CA LEU A 45 9.95 -1.52 -14.35
C LEU A 45 8.70 -1.69 -15.23
N ALA A 46 7.79 -0.72 -15.20
CA ALA A 46 6.61 -0.73 -16.05
C ALA A 46 6.98 -0.78 -17.55
N ARG A 47 8.02 -0.04 -17.96
CA ARG A 47 8.54 -0.10 -19.33
C ARG A 47 9.20 -1.43 -19.66
N ALA A 48 9.92 -2.03 -18.70
CA ALA A 48 10.52 -3.34 -18.87
C ALA A 48 9.45 -4.39 -19.12
N ILE A 49 8.42 -4.43 -18.26
CA ILE A 49 7.29 -5.35 -18.40
C ILE A 49 6.52 -5.08 -19.71
N ALA A 50 6.29 -3.82 -20.06
CA ALA A 50 5.61 -3.46 -21.31
C ALA A 50 6.37 -3.88 -22.58
N ALA A 51 7.68 -4.03 -22.50
CA ALA A 51 8.53 -4.45 -23.60
C ALA A 51 8.66 -5.98 -23.75
N LEU A 52 8.08 -6.75 -22.84
CA LEU A 52 8.09 -8.20 -22.90
C LEU A 52 7.05 -8.72 -23.88
N ASP A 53 7.48 -9.60 -24.76
CA ASP A 53 6.65 -10.42 -25.63
C ASP A 53 6.63 -11.87 -25.14
N GLN A 54 5.86 -12.72 -25.81
CA GLN A 54 5.79 -14.15 -25.52
C GLN A 54 7.18 -14.79 -25.61
N ASP A 55 7.49 -15.69 -24.67
CA ASP A 55 8.78 -16.38 -24.55
C ASP A 55 9.98 -15.48 -24.20
N ASP A 56 9.74 -14.22 -23.86
CA ASP A 56 10.78 -13.33 -23.35
C ASP A 56 11.12 -13.63 -21.89
N VAL A 57 12.32 -13.21 -21.46
CA VAL A 57 12.80 -13.40 -20.10
C VAL A 57 13.12 -12.07 -19.45
N LEU A 58 12.52 -11.78 -18.31
CA LEU A 58 12.94 -10.66 -17.45
C LEU A 58 13.92 -11.17 -16.40
N SER A 59 15.19 -10.75 -16.52
CA SER A 59 16.26 -11.11 -15.59
C SER A 59 16.55 -10.00 -14.60
N VAL A 60 16.75 -10.36 -13.33
CA VAL A 60 17.23 -9.47 -12.28
C VAL A 60 18.44 -10.08 -11.59
N THR A 61 19.29 -9.27 -10.98
CA THR A 61 20.42 -9.78 -10.19
C THR A 61 19.97 -10.45 -8.92
N ARG A 62 18.99 -9.83 -8.19
CA ARG A 62 18.42 -10.32 -6.92
C ARG A 62 16.96 -9.91 -6.81
N ILE A 63 16.17 -10.73 -6.11
CA ILE A 63 14.73 -10.47 -5.88
C ILE A 63 14.51 -9.17 -5.11
N ASP A 64 15.37 -8.80 -4.16
CA ASP A 64 15.25 -7.57 -3.40
C ASP A 64 15.44 -6.30 -4.27
N ARG A 65 16.02 -6.42 -5.44
CA ARG A 65 16.10 -5.35 -6.45
C ARG A 65 14.83 -5.23 -7.26
N LEU A 66 14.09 -6.32 -7.44
CA LEU A 66 12.81 -6.31 -8.15
C LEU A 66 11.66 -5.88 -7.24
N ALA A 67 11.52 -6.52 -6.10
CA ALA A 67 10.34 -6.38 -5.23
C ALA A 67 10.70 -5.80 -3.86
N ARG A 68 9.71 -5.15 -3.22
CA ARG A 68 9.83 -4.60 -1.86
C ARG A 68 9.17 -5.49 -0.80
N SER A 69 8.36 -6.43 -1.24
CA SER A 69 7.66 -7.39 -0.41
C SER A 69 7.31 -8.63 -1.23
N SER A 70 7.02 -9.73 -0.55
CA SER A 70 6.59 -10.97 -1.21
C SER A 70 5.34 -10.76 -2.08
N ARG A 71 4.41 -9.92 -1.64
CA ARG A 71 3.21 -9.58 -2.44
C ARG A 71 3.56 -8.81 -3.70
N ASP A 72 4.47 -7.84 -3.59
CA ASP A 72 4.94 -7.04 -4.74
C ASP A 72 5.62 -7.96 -5.76
N LEU A 73 6.47 -8.91 -5.29
CA LEU A 73 7.07 -9.92 -6.14
C LEU A 73 6.03 -10.75 -6.89
N LEU A 74 5.05 -11.29 -6.18
CA LEU A 74 4.02 -12.14 -6.77
C LEU A 74 3.18 -11.39 -7.81
N ASN A 75 2.84 -10.13 -7.56
CA ASN A 75 2.11 -9.31 -8.51
C ASN A 75 2.94 -9.08 -9.80
N ILE A 76 4.23 -8.77 -9.65
CA ILE A 76 5.14 -8.55 -10.78
C ILE A 76 5.30 -9.85 -11.59
N VAL A 77 5.54 -10.98 -10.92
CA VAL A 77 5.67 -12.28 -11.59
C VAL A 77 4.39 -12.64 -12.34
N HIS A 78 3.23 -12.45 -11.71
CA HIS A 78 1.94 -12.70 -12.36
C HIS A 78 1.73 -11.79 -13.60
N GLU A 79 2.17 -10.54 -13.54
CA GLU A 79 2.09 -9.61 -14.68
C GLU A 79 3.00 -10.04 -15.84
N ILE A 80 4.18 -10.58 -15.53
CA ILE A 80 5.13 -11.13 -16.50
C ILE A 80 4.53 -12.40 -17.15
N GLU A 81 4.02 -13.32 -16.35
CA GLU A 81 3.39 -14.56 -16.82
C GLU A 81 2.13 -14.30 -17.67
N ALA A 82 1.34 -13.29 -17.32
CA ALA A 82 0.16 -12.89 -18.09
C ALA A 82 0.51 -12.41 -19.51
N ARG A 83 1.80 -12.03 -19.75
CA ARG A 83 2.31 -11.70 -21.09
C ARG A 83 2.94 -12.90 -21.82
N GLY A 84 2.93 -14.07 -21.19
CA GLY A 84 3.60 -15.25 -21.73
C GLY A 84 5.12 -15.21 -21.59
N ALA A 85 5.65 -14.28 -20.79
CA ALA A 85 7.07 -14.13 -20.52
C ALA A 85 7.46 -14.85 -19.21
N THR A 86 8.76 -15.01 -18.98
CA THR A 86 9.31 -15.71 -17.82
C THR A 86 10.17 -14.78 -16.99
N PHE A 87 10.25 -15.08 -15.69
CA PHE A 87 11.08 -14.36 -14.73
C PHE A 87 12.33 -15.19 -14.35
N GLU A 88 13.48 -14.52 -14.22
CA GLU A 88 14.74 -15.12 -13.79
C GLU A 88 15.45 -14.24 -12.77
N SER A 89 15.92 -14.82 -11.67
CA SER A 89 16.87 -14.21 -10.73
C SER A 89 18.22 -14.89 -10.82
N LEU A 90 19.28 -14.10 -10.98
CA LEU A 90 20.64 -14.64 -11.11
C LEU A 90 21.16 -15.22 -9.78
N SER A 91 20.84 -14.57 -8.66
CA SER A 91 21.28 -15.01 -7.33
C SER A 91 20.35 -16.02 -6.69
N GLU A 92 19.07 -16.07 -7.10
CA GLU A 92 18.06 -16.93 -6.50
C GLU A 92 17.37 -17.82 -7.56
N PRO A 93 18.04 -18.93 -7.99
CA PRO A 93 17.51 -19.80 -9.05
C PRO A 93 16.18 -20.46 -8.71
N TRP A 94 15.86 -20.59 -7.41
CA TRP A 94 14.60 -21.16 -6.95
C TRP A 94 13.37 -20.32 -7.32
N ALA A 95 13.56 -19.03 -7.65
CA ALA A 95 12.48 -18.12 -8.02
C ALA A 95 12.29 -18.01 -9.54
N ASN A 96 13.03 -18.77 -10.34
CA ASN A 96 12.94 -18.71 -11.80
C ASN A 96 11.65 -19.40 -12.28
N THR A 97 10.76 -18.68 -12.96
CA THR A 97 9.48 -19.25 -13.42
C THR A 97 9.65 -20.27 -14.56
N ASN A 98 10.85 -20.41 -15.11
CA ASN A 98 11.16 -21.42 -16.14
C ASN A 98 11.08 -22.87 -15.65
N THR A 99 11.03 -23.11 -14.34
CA THR A 99 10.99 -24.45 -13.78
C THR A 99 9.66 -24.72 -13.10
N PRO A 100 9.05 -25.92 -13.28
CA PRO A 100 7.80 -26.29 -12.60
C PRO A 100 7.91 -26.20 -11.07
N THR A 101 9.09 -26.50 -10.53
CA THR A 101 9.37 -26.42 -9.07
C THR A 101 9.28 -25.00 -8.57
N ALA A 102 9.86 -24.04 -9.30
CA ALA A 102 9.81 -22.63 -8.90
C ALA A 102 8.40 -22.04 -9.02
N SER A 103 7.66 -22.41 -10.07
CA SER A 103 6.25 -22.03 -10.19
C SER A 103 5.41 -22.56 -9.00
N ALA A 104 5.62 -23.81 -8.60
CA ALA A 104 4.99 -24.37 -7.40
C ALA A 104 5.37 -23.61 -6.13
N MET A 105 6.66 -23.27 -5.94
CA MET A 105 7.12 -22.47 -4.79
C MET A 105 6.51 -21.07 -4.76
N LEU A 106 6.42 -20.39 -5.88
CA LEU A 106 5.77 -19.07 -5.98
C LEU A 106 4.27 -19.16 -5.68
N THR A 107 3.62 -20.23 -6.12
CA THR A 107 2.21 -20.51 -5.80
C THR A 107 2.02 -20.71 -4.29
N MET A 108 2.87 -21.49 -3.63
CA MET A 108 2.85 -21.66 -2.18
C MET A 108 3.08 -20.32 -1.45
N LEU A 109 4.05 -19.53 -1.88
CA LEU A 109 4.33 -18.21 -1.32
C LEU A 109 3.12 -17.28 -1.46
N SER A 110 2.42 -17.34 -2.59
CA SER A 110 1.17 -16.62 -2.83
C SER A 110 0.07 -17.03 -1.84
N ALA A 111 -0.10 -18.31 -1.60
CA ALA A 111 -1.07 -18.82 -0.63
C ALA A 111 -0.76 -18.34 0.79
N PHE A 112 0.50 -18.36 1.22
CA PHE A 112 0.92 -17.83 2.51
C PHE A 112 0.67 -16.32 2.62
N ALA A 113 0.97 -15.53 1.59
CA ALA A 113 0.70 -14.09 1.58
C ALA A 113 -0.80 -13.77 1.68
N GLN A 114 -1.66 -14.61 1.12
CA GLN A 114 -3.12 -14.49 1.24
C GLN A 114 -3.60 -14.84 2.67
N LEU A 115 -3.05 -15.89 3.28
CA LEU A 115 -3.34 -16.27 4.67
C LEU A 115 -2.96 -15.15 5.65
N ASP A 116 -1.76 -14.59 5.52
CA ASP A 116 -1.33 -13.46 6.34
C ASP A 116 -2.29 -12.28 6.24
N ARG A 117 -2.73 -11.95 5.02
CA ARG A 117 -3.73 -10.90 4.82
C ARG A 117 -5.05 -11.23 5.52
N ALA A 118 -5.52 -12.47 5.42
CA ALA A 118 -6.76 -12.91 6.07
C ALA A 118 -6.67 -12.76 7.59
N PHE A 119 -5.55 -13.17 8.20
CA PHE A 119 -5.31 -13.03 9.63
C PHE A 119 -5.24 -11.56 10.06
N ILE A 120 -4.56 -10.70 9.32
CA ILE A 120 -4.48 -9.25 9.61
C ILE A 120 -5.88 -8.63 9.54
N LEU A 121 -6.69 -8.98 8.53
CA LEU A 121 -8.04 -8.47 8.37
C LEU A 121 -8.96 -8.96 9.51
N ALA A 122 -8.89 -10.24 9.88
CA ALA A 122 -9.67 -10.80 10.99
C ALA A 122 -9.34 -10.08 12.30
N ARG A 123 -8.05 -9.97 12.67
CA ARG A 123 -7.62 -9.24 13.87
C ARG A 123 -8.05 -7.78 13.86
N THR A 124 -7.95 -7.12 12.70
CA THR A 124 -8.36 -5.71 12.55
C THR A 124 -9.87 -5.56 12.69
N LYS A 125 -10.66 -6.50 12.16
CA LYS A 125 -12.12 -6.53 12.28
C LYS A 125 -12.54 -6.65 13.75
N GLU A 126 -12.00 -7.63 14.47
CA GLU A 126 -12.25 -7.81 15.91
C GLU A 126 -11.87 -6.55 16.72
N GLY A 127 -10.69 -5.97 16.44
CA GLY A 127 -10.24 -4.75 17.10
C GLY A 127 -11.18 -3.56 16.86
N ARG A 128 -11.71 -3.43 15.64
CA ARG A 128 -12.71 -2.41 15.29
C ARG A 128 -14.05 -2.65 15.99
N GLU A 129 -14.51 -3.89 16.06
CA GLU A 129 -15.76 -4.24 16.72
C GLU A 129 -15.67 -3.97 18.22
N ARG A 130 -14.59 -4.37 18.89
CA ARG A 130 -14.32 -4.04 20.30
C ARG A 130 -14.27 -2.54 20.55
N ALA A 131 -13.60 -1.78 19.66
CA ALA A 131 -13.51 -0.34 19.80
C ALA A 131 -14.86 0.37 19.55
N LYS A 132 -15.71 -0.17 18.65
CA LYS A 132 -17.10 0.31 18.46
C LYS A 132 -17.94 0.03 19.70
N ALA A 133 -17.85 -1.18 20.28
CA ALA A 133 -18.56 -1.53 21.53
C ALA A 133 -18.16 -0.59 22.67
N ASN A 134 -16.90 -0.16 22.71
CA ASN A 134 -16.39 0.82 23.69
C ASN A 134 -16.69 2.29 23.31
N GLY A 135 -17.59 2.54 22.36
CA GLY A 135 -18.03 3.89 21.95
C GLY A 135 -16.97 4.73 21.19
N ARG A 136 -15.89 4.11 20.69
CA ARG A 136 -14.90 4.81 19.89
C ARG A 136 -15.38 4.98 18.45
N GLY A 137 -15.56 6.23 18.02
CA GLY A 137 -15.84 6.56 16.63
C GLY A 137 -14.60 6.41 15.76
N PHE A 138 -14.76 5.81 14.57
CA PHE A 138 -13.69 5.69 13.56
C PHE A 138 -13.84 6.79 12.51
N GLY A 139 -12.72 7.14 11.90
CA GLY A 139 -12.65 8.10 10.82
C GLY A 139 -12.01 9.44 11.23
N ARG A 140 -11.90 10.32 10.25
CA ARG A 140 -11.37 11.67 10.46
C ARG A 140 -12.32 12.46 11.34
N LYS A 141 -11.81 13.03 12.44
CA LYS A 141 -12.61 13.94 13.27
C LYS A 141 -13.20 15.06 12.40
N PRO A 142 -14.53 15.38 12.54
CA PRO A 142 -15.13 16.42 11.74
C PRO A 142 -14.36 17.74 11.94
N LYS A 143 -14.03 18.41 10.84
CA LYS A 143 -13.45 19.75 10.90
C LYS A 143 -14.43 20.65 11.63
N LEU A 144 -13.99 21.27 12.73
CA LEU A 144 -14.79 22.31 13.39
C LEU A 144 -15.19 23.36 12.36
N MET A 145 -16.47 23.61 12.20
CA MET A 145 -16.95 24.67 11.31
C MET A 145 -16.21 25.98 11.63
N ARG A 146 -15.90 26.76 10.60
CA ARG A 146 -15.18 28.05 10.71
C ARG A 146 -15.74 28.98 11.80
N SER A 147 -17.04 28.89 12.08
CA SER A 147 -17.72 29.61 13.16
C SER A 147 -17.19 29.26 14.56
N ARG A 148 -16.87 27.96 14.80
CA ARG A 148 -16.31 27.52 16.10
C ARG A 148 -14.84 27.92 16.32
N SER A 149 -14.06 28.03 15.25
CA SER A 149 -12.66 28.50 15.36
C SER A 149 -12.59 30.01 15.66
N ARG A 150 -13.57 30.77 15.17
CA ARG A 150 -13.68 32.20 15.47
C ARG A 150 -14.11 32.45 16.92
N MET A 151 -15.03 31.63 17.45
CA MET A 151 -15.51 31.71 18.82
C MET A 151 -14.42 31.32 19.87
N ARG A 152 -13.53 30.39 19.56
CA ARG A 152 -12.38 30.06 20.42
C ARG A 152 -11.36 31.19 20.52
N ARG A 153 -11.14 31.98 19.46
CA ARG A 153 -10.20 33.11 19.47
C ARG A 153 -10.73 34.29 20.26
N THR A 154 -12.05 34.51 20.30
CA THR A 154 -12.66 35.58 21.09
C THR A 154 -12.74 35.25 22.59
N CYS A 155 -12.77 33.98 22.99
CA CYS A 155 -12.76 33.58 24.40
C CYS A 155 -11.36 33.65 25.06
N ASN A 156 -10.27 33.59 24.29
CA ASN A 156 -8.92 33.61 24.85
C ASN A 156 -8.40 35.02 25.22
N GLY A 157 -9.17 36.09 24.91
CA GLY A 157 -8.77 37.48 25.14
C GLY A 157 -9.51 38.22 26.24
N LYS A 158 -10.56 37.65 26.87
CA LYS A 158 -11.35 38.34 27.90
C LYS A 158 -11.80 37.36 28.99
N GLY A 159 -11.09 37.35 30.11
CA GLY A 159 -11.26 36.45 31.25
C GLY A 159 -12.54 36.58 32.08
N ALA A 160 -13.59 37.32 31.65
CA ALA A 160 -14.77 37.59 32.50
C ALA A 160 -16.13 37.19 31.87
N ALA A 161 -16.17 36.66 30.64
CA ALA A 161 -17.43 36.34 29.96
C ALA A 161 -17.73 34.82 29.79
N CYS A 162 -16.94 33.95 30.45
CA CYS A 162 -16.99 32.50 30.23
C CYS A 162 -18.17 31.77 30.93
N ALA A 163 -18.82 32.39 31.92
CA ALA A 163 -19.93 31.76 32.64
C ALA A 163 -21.21 31.59 31.81
N LYS A 164 -21.45 32.47 30.81
CA LYS A 164 -22.56 32.34 29.88
C LYS A 164 -22.31 31.34 28.74
N SER A 165 -21.06 30.91 28.53
CA SER A 165 -20.71 30.01 27.44
C SER A 165 -20.97 28.53 27.78
N ALA A 166 -20.96 28.15 29.07
CA ALA A 166 -21.26 26.77 29.50
C ALA A 166 -22.68 26.33 29.13
N HIS A 167 -23.64 27.24 29.26
CA HIS A 167 -25.06 26.98 28.89
C HIS A 167 -25.23 26.87 27.38
N CYS A 168 -24.50 27.67 26.62
CA CYS A 168 -24.50 27.61 25.15
C CYS A 168 -23.79 26.34 24.61
N LEU A 169 -22.78 25.86 25.30
CA LEU A 169 -22.09 24.59 24.98
C LEU A 169 -22.95 23.37 25.32
N ALA A 170 -23.76 23.41 26.37
CA ALA A 170 -24.71 22.35 26.72
C ALA A 170 -25.86 22.28 25.68
N ALA A 171 -26.41 23.39 25.28
CA ALA A 171 -27.44 23.45 24.24
C ALA A 171 -26.94 23.00 22.85
N MET A 172 -25.67 23.31 22.52
CA MET A 172 -25.02 22.80 21.28
C MET A 172 -24.70 21.31 21.33
N ARG A 173 -24.40 20.75 22.50
CA ARG A 173 -24.23 19.29 22.65
C ARG A 173 -25.55 18.54 22.48
N GLN A 174 -26.64 19.07 22.92
CA GLN A 174 -27.96 18.50 22.74
C GLN A 174 -28.37 18.50 21.27
N ARG A 175 -28.24 19.63 20.55
CA ARG A 175 -28.51 19.73 19.11
C ARG A 175 -27.60 18.81 18.25
N SER A 176 -26.35 18.59 18.66
CA SER A 176 -25.47 17.66 17.94
C SER A 176 -25.84 16.18 18.15
N ARG A 177 -26.53 15.85 19.26
CA ARG A 177 -27.06 14.49 19.50
C ARG A 177 -28.31 14.22 18.70
N GLU A 178 -29.16 15.22 18.51
CA GLU A 178 -30.37 15.11 17.68
C GLU A 178 -30.06 15.00 16.19
N LEU A 179 -29.03 15.69 15.69
CA LEU A 179 -28.60 15.60 14.29
C LEU A 179 -27.83 14.32 13.94
N TYR A 180 -27.43 13.54 14.95
CA TYR A 180 -26.71 12.28 14.76
C TYR A 180 -27.50 11.08 15.30
N ARG A 181 -28.82 11.09 15.12
CA ARG A 181 -29.67 9.91 15.32
C ARG A 181 -29.43 8.97 14.14
N PRO A 182 -28.93 7.75 14.35
CA PRO A 182 -28.81 6.80 13.25
C PRO A 182 -30.21 6.44 12.75
N LYS A 183 -30.41 6.50 11.45
CA LYS A 183 -31.67 6.20 10.73
C LYS A 183 -32.30 4.82 11.00
N LYS A 184 -31.74 4.01 11.88
CA LYS A 184 -32.22 2.68 12.24
C LYS A 184 -33.36 2.67 13.29
N GLN A 185 -33.69 3.80 13.89
CA GLN A 185 -34.77 3.85 14.89
C GLN A 185 -36.13 4.34 14.32
N GLU A 186 -36.15 4.81 13.07
CA GLU A 186 -37.42 5.23 12.43
C GLU A 186 -38.16 4.06 11.78
N GLU A 187 -37.51 2.89 11.59
CA GLU A 187 -38.15 1.71 11.00
C GLU A 187 -38.82 0.78 12.04
N GLU A 188 -38.50 0.94 13.33
CA GLU A 188 -39.08 0.12 14.40
C GLU A 188 -40.35 0.79 15.04
N GLU A 189 -40.61 2.05 14.79
CA GLU A 189 -41.81 2.77 15.31
C GLU A 189 -42.98 2.79 14.31
N SER A 190 -42.81 2.18 13.11
CA SER A 190 -43.78 2.16 12.03
C SER A 190 -44.26 0.74 11.66
N ALA A 191 -44.06 -0.27 12.52
CA ALA A 191 -44.58 -1.64 12.32
C ALA A 191 -45.57 -2.04 13.42
#